data_a04689a219332a4c7ea5e9724cdd680c
#
_entry.id   a04689a219332a4c7ea5e9724cdd680c
#
_cell.length_a   1.000
_cell.length_b   1.000
_cell.length_c   1.000
_cell.angle_alpha   90.00
_cell.angle_beta   90.00
_cell.angle_gamma   90.00
#
_symmetry.space_group_name_H-M   'P 1'
#
loop_
_entity.id
_entity.type
_entity.pdbx_description
1 polymer ?
#
loop_
_entity_poly.entity_id
_entity_poly.type
_entity_poly.pdbx_seq_one_letter_code
_entity_poly.pdbx_strand_id
1 'polypeptide(L)'
;MFFLKKIFQKNLNIDEIEDLLFDNGVEPKFADLIISKIKENKSQEEDIKKVIKDELLTKFKEKQFGGFSPQNKSLYIIAGNNGSGKTTFIGKFINLIQKNGLKPAVIAADTFRAAAIDQLEHFTNQFEVPIHKGNNMEDPSAVIFQGIDNLKESDVIIVDTSGRQHNNKNLMAELKKISDIVSKKSDQFNLIRAFLTLDANTGLASKHIIEGFQEYITLDGIILNKVDSNAKYGALLTIINDFDIP
;
A
#
# COMPACT_ATOMS: atom_id res chain seq x y z
N MET A 1 -5.19 -14.52 7.46
CA MET A 1 -5.47 -15.46 6.35
C MET A 1 -6.24 -16.70 6.82
N PHE A 2 -7.41 -16.48 7.42
CA PHE A 2 -8.19 -17.55 8.04
C PHE A 2 -8.84 -18.49 7.01
N PHE A 3 -9.24 -17.99 5.83
CA PHE A 3 -9.91 -18.77 4.81
C PHE A 3 -8.95 -19.74 4.08
N LEU A 4 -7.73 -19.30 3.75
CA LEU A 4 -6.72 -20.21 3.20
C LEU A 4 -6.42 -21.35 4.18
N LYS A 5 -6.40 -21.04 5.49
CA LYS A 5 -6.26 -22.06 6.53
C LYS A 5 -7.40 -23.08 6.51
N LYS A 6 -8.67 -22.64 6.22
CA LYS A 6 -9.81 -23.54 6.05
C LYS A 6 -9.67 -24.43 4.80
N ILE A 7 -9.24 -23.87 3.67
CA ILE A 7 -8.95 -24.67 2.44
C ILE A 7 -7.89 -25.72 2.73
N PHE A 8 -6.86 -25.37 3.50
CA PHE A 8 -5.73 -26.27 3.78
C PHE A 8 -5.97 -27.28 4.93
N GLN A 9 -7.01 -27.09 5.75
CA GLN A 9 -7.28 -27.98 6.91
C GLN A 9 -8.42 -28.98 6.70
N LYS A 10 -9.31 -28.77 5.69
CA LYS A 10 -10.46 -29.66 5.41
C LYS A 10 -10.27 -30.32 4.06
N ASN A 11 -10.79 -31.56 3.97
CA ASN A 11 -10.98 -32.25 2.71
C ASN A 11 -12.23 -31.66 2.04
N LEU A 12 -12.03 -30.66 1.17
CA LEU A 12 -13.09 -29.97 0.47
C LEU A 12 -13.19 -30.46 -0.97
N ASN A 13 -14.39 -30.69 -1.45
CA ASN A 13 -14.63 -30.91 -2.88
C ASN A 13 -14.53 -29.58 -3.66
N ILE A 14 -14.56 -29.65 -5.00
CA ILE A 14 -14.37 -28.48 -5.87
C ILE A 14 -15.45 -27.42 -5.63
N ASP A 15 -16.72 -27.83 -5.46
CA ASP A 15 -17.83 -26.92 -5.27
C ASP A 15 -17.70 -26.17 -3.91
N GLU A 16 -17.30 -26.88 -2.86
CA GLU A 16 -17.02 -26.27 -1.56
C GLU A 16 -15.81 -25.31 -1.59
N ILE A 17 -14.82 -25.55 -2.45
CA ILE A 17 -13.70 -24.64 -2.65
C ILE A 17 -14.17 -23.38 -3.38
N GLU A 18 -15.00 -23.53 -4.41
CA GLU A 18 -15.58 -22.43 -5.17
C GLU A 18 -16.41 -21.54 -4.26
N ASP A 19 -17.34 -22.10 -3.50
CA ASP A 19 -18.15 -21.38 -2.51
C ASP A 19 -17.26 -20.64 -1.50
N LEU A 20 -16.20 -21.30 -1.01
CA LEU A 20 -15.27 -20.69 -0.05
C LEU A 20 -14.48 -19.51 -0.66
N LEU A 21 -14.10 -19.58 -1.93
CA LEU A 21 -13.45 -18.48 -2.64
C LEU A 21 -14.40 -17.28 -2.76
N PHE A 22 -15.64 -17.50 -3.18
CA PHE A 22 -16.66 -16.44 -3.30
C PHE A 22 -17.03 -15.84 -1.95
N ASP A 23 -17.23 -16.65 -0.94
CA ASP A 23 -17.55 -16.20 0.42
C ASP A 23 -16.47 -15.30 1.00
N ASN A 24 -15.23 -15.49 0.57
CA ASN A 24 -14.09 -14.69 1.01
C ASN A 24 -13.76 -13.52 0.07
N GLY A 25 -14.60 -13.26 -0.95
CA GLY A 25 -14.50 -12.08 -1.80
C GLY A 25 -13.45 -12.20 -2.92
N VAL A 26 -13.16 -13.43 -3.36
CA VAL A 26 -12.40 -13.65 -4.59
C VAL A 26 -13.31 -13.32 -5.78
N GLU A 27 -12.80 -12.58 -6.76
CA GLU A 27 -13.54 -12.26 -7.97
C GLU A 27 -13.81 -13.54 -8.78
N PRO A 28 -15.01 -13.70 -9.38
CA PRO A 28 -15.38 -14.92 -10.13
C PRO A 28 -14.34 -15.34 -11.15
N LYS A 29 -13.85 -14.42 -11.96
CA LYS A 29 -12.81 -14.69 -12.97
C LYS A 29 -11.55 -15.32 -12.42
N PHE A 30 -11.13 -14.91 -11.22
CA PHE A 30 -9.95 -15.46 -10.59
C PHE A 30 -10.26 -16.79 -9.86
N ALA A 31 -11.46 -16.94 -9.31
CA ALA A 31 -11.94 -18.22 -8.78
C ALA A 31 -12.01 -19.28 -9.87
N ASP A 32 -12.57 -18.96 -11.05
CA ASP A 32 -12.63 -19.83 -12.22
C ASP A 32 -11.22 -20.28 -12.67
N LEU A 33 -10.24 -19.37 -12.66
CA LEU A 33 -8.85 -19.71 -12.99
C LEU A 33 -8.27 -20.75 -12.01
N ILE A 34 -8.51 -20.58 -10.72
CA ILE A 34 -8.06 -21.53 -9.69
C ILE A 34 -8.75 -22.88 -9.90
N ILE A 35 -10.07 -22.88 -10.10
CA ILE A 35 -10.88 -24.09 -10.28
C ILE A 35 -10.47 -24.84 -11.56
N SER A 36 -10.24 -24.15 -12.67
CA SER A 36 -9.78 -24.78 -13.92
C SER A 36 -8.43 -25.48 -13.73
N LYS A 37 -7.48 -24.85 -13.06
CA LYS A 37 -6.19 -25.45 -12.76
C LYS A 37 -6.29 -26.68 -11.84
N ILE A 38 -7.21 -26.66 -10.89
CA ILE A 38 -7.49 -27.83 -10.05
C ILE A 38 -8.02 -28.99 -10.92
N LYS A 39 -8.97 -28.71 -11.82
CA LYS A 39 -9.56 -29.71 -12.73
C LYS A 39 -8.54 -30.29 -13.72
N GLU A 40 -7.65 -29.46 -14.26
CA GLU A 40 -6.61 -29.88 -15.20
C GLU A 40 -5.59 -30.84 -14.58
N ASN A 41 -5.24 -30.64 -13.33
CA ASN A 41 -4.22 -31.43 -12.64
C ASN A 41 -4.71 -32.82 -12.20
N LYS A 42 -6.00 -33.21 -12.42
CA LYS A 42 -6.62 -34.53 -12.12
C LYS A 42 -6.24 -35.13 -10.76
N SER A 43 -6.05 -34.33 -9.76
CA SER A 43 -5.20 -34.62 -8.62
C SER A 43 -6.00 -35.07 -7.40
N GLN A 44 -5.38 -35.90 -6.56
CA GLN A 44 -5.86 -36.22 -5.22
C GLN A 44 -5.81 -34.98 -4.32
N GLU A 45 -6.53 -34.97 -3.19
CA GLU A 45 -6.74 -33.80 -2.31
C GLU A 45 -5.45 -33.04 -1.90
N GLU A 46 -4.34 -33.75 -1.73
CA GLU A 46 -3.03 -33.09 -1.42
C GLU A 46 -2.54 -32.21 -2.57
N ASP A 47 -2.87 -32.55 -3.80
CA ASP A 47 -2.49 -31.80 -4.98
C ASP A 47 -3.29 -30.52 -5.13
N ILE A 48 -4.59 -30.50 -4.74
CA ILE A 48 -5.42 -29.28 -4.77
C ILE A 48 -4.79 -28.17 -3.91
N LYS A 49 -4.39 -28.52 -2.69
CA LYS A 49 -3.73 -27.58 -1.78
C LYS A 49 -2.42 -27.05 -2.35
N LYS A 50 -1.66 -27.94 -2.99
CA LYS A 50 -0.40 -27.60 -3.65
C LYS A 50 -0.63 -26.67 -4.84
N VAL A 51 -1.60 -26.97 -5.71
CA VAL A 51 -1.95 -26.13 -6.87
C VAL A 51 -2.33 -24.71 -6.44
N ILE A 52 -3.23 -24.55 -5.45
CA ILE A 52 -3.62 -23.22 -4.93
C ILE A 52 -2.41 -22.51 -4.34
N LYS A 53 -1.61 -23.21 -3.53
CA LYS A 53 -0.42 -22.62 -2.90
C LYS A 53 0.61 -22.18 -3.93
N ASP A 54 0.89 -23.01 -4.92
CA ASP A 54 1.89 -22.75 -5.95
C ASP A 54 1.46 -21.60 -6.86
N GLU A 55 0.16 -21.53 -7.23
CA GLU A 55 -0.37 -20.41 -8.00
C GLU A 55 -0.25 -19.08 -7.24
N LEU A 56 -0.65 -19.06 -5.97
CA LEU A 56 -0.53 -17.87 -5.13
C LEU A 56 0.93 -17.49 -4.91
N LEU A 57 1.80 -18.46 -4.61
CA LEU A 57 3.23 -18.19 -4.39
C LEU A 57 3.92 -17.69 -5.67
N THR A 58 3.54 -18.20 -6.84
CA THR A 58 4.06 -17.73 -8.12
C THR A 58 3.69 -16.28 -8.33
N LYS A 59 2.41 -15.91 -8.15
CA LYS A 59 1.94 -14.54 -8.26
C LYS A 59 2.61 -13.60 -7.26
N PHE A 60 2.79 -14.03 -6.01
CA PHE A 60 3.51 -13.25 -5.01
C PHE A 60 5.01 -13.11 -5.32
N LYS A 61 5.66 -14.15 -5.86
CA LYS A 61 7.09 -14.13 -6.20
C LYS A 61 7.38 -13.28 -7.43
N GLU A 62 6.53 -13.33 -8.44
CA GLU A 62 6.66 -12.51 -9.65
C GLU A 62 6.63 -11.01 -9.31
N LYS A 63 5.91 -10.64 -8.25
CA LYS A 63 5.76 -9.27 -7.77
C LYS A 63 6.65 -8.95 -6.57
N GLN A 64 7.72 -9.71 -6.36
CA GLN A 64 8.63 -9.44 -5.27
C GLN A 64 9.22 -8.04 -5.40
N PHE A 65 8.67 -7.16 -4.60
CA PHE A 65 9.37 -5.99 -4.12
C PHE A 65 10.69 -6.49 -3.53
N GLY A 66 11.82 -6.08 -4.08
CA GLY A 66 13.15 -6.59 -3.67
C GLY A 66 13.51 -6.29 -2.22
N GLY A 67 12.69 -6.81 -1.30
CA GLY A 67 12.66 -6.50 0.13
C GLY A 67 12.30 -5.03 0.37
N PHE A 68 11.29 -4.77 1.24
CA PHE A 68 11.00 -3.41 1.70
C PHE A 68 12.13 -2.95 2.62
N SER A 69 13.29 -2.64 2.02
CA SER A 69 14.47 -2.16 2.73
C SER A 69 14.63 -0.67 2.44
N PRO A 70 14.41 0.20 3.44
CA PRO A 70 14.70 1.61 3.28
C PRO A 70 16.17 1.80 2.95
N GLN A 71 16.47 2.70 2.00
CA GLN A 71 17.82 2.99 1.55
C GLN A 71 18.19 4.42 1.91
N ASN A 72 19.48 4.68 2.02
CA ASN A 72 19.98 6.03 2.21
C ASN A 72 19.63 6.92 1.00
N LYS A 73 19.30 8.18 1.27
CA LYS A 73 18.83 9.16 0.28
C LYS A 73 17.62 8.66 -0.52
N SER A 74 16.56 8.26 0.22
CA SER A 74 15.30 7.87 -0.38
C SER A 74 14.15 8.77 0.04
N LEU A 75 13.14 8.88 -0.84
CA LEU A 75 11.90 9.60 -0.60
C LEU A 75 10.70 8.68 -0.85
N TYR A 76 9.77 8.67 0.08
CA TYR A 76 8.55 7.88 0.01
C TYR A 76 7.30 8.75 0.07
N ILE A 77 6.47 8.73 -0.98
CA ILE A 77 5.17 9.38 -1.01
C ILE A 77 4.13 8.38 -0.50
N ILE A 78 3.40 8.74 0.55
CA ILE A 78 2.35 7.89 1.11
C ILE A 78 0.99 8.46 0.71
N ALA A 79 0.32 7.77 -0.20
CA ALA A 79 -1.00 8.12 -0.72
C ALA A 79 -2.08 7.16 -0.22
N GLY A 80 -3.34 7.53 -0.37
CA GLY A 80 -4.47 6.66 -0.04
C GLY A 80 -5.71 7.43 0.40
N ASN A 81 -6.84 6.74 0.44
CA ASN A 81 -8.11 7.29 0.86
C ASN A 81 -8.10 7.76 2.33
N ASN A 82 -9.10 8.58 2.69
CA ASN A 82 -9.34 8.92 4.09
C ASN A 82 -9.57 7.63 4.90
N GLY A 83 -8.91 7.53 6.06
CA GLY A 83 -9.05 6.37 6.95
C GLY A 83 -8.33 5.10 6.48
N SER A 84 -7.57 5.12 5.38
CA SER A 84 -6.79 3.95 4.90
C SER A 84 -5.59 3.59 5.78
N GLY A 85 -5.25 4.42 6.78
CA GLY A 85 -4.17 4.16 7.73
C GLY A 85 -2.81 4.74 7.34
N LYS A 86 -2.74 5.80 6.51
CA LYS A 86 -1.49 6.47 6.13
C LYS A 86 -0.63 6.85 7.33
N THR A 87 -1.17 7.67 8.24
CA THR A 87 -0.43 8.17 9.41
C THR A 87 0.02 7.03 10.33
N THR A 88 -0.82 6.00 10.52
CA THR A 88 -0.45 4.79 11.29
C THR A 88 0.69 4.02 10.61
N PHE A 89 0.65 3.88 9.30
CA PHE A 89 1.74 3.26 8.53
C PHE A 89 3.03 4.07 8.68
N ILE A 90 2.96 5.40 8.55
CA ILE A 90 4.13 6.28 8.69
C ILE A 90 4.80 6.08 10.05
N GLY A 91 4.05 6.03 11.15
CA GLY A 91 4.62 5.74 12.47
C GLY A 91 5.35 4.39 12.53
N LYS A 92 4.79 3.33 11.94
CA LYS A 92 5.45 2.02 11.85
C LYS A 92 6.69 2.06 10.96
N PHE A 93 6.62 2.83 9.86
CA PHE A 93 7.71 2.95 8.90
C PHE A 93 8.90 3.72 9.49
N ILE A 94 8.65 4.80 10.23
CA ILE A 94 9.68 5.52 11.01
C ILE A 94 10.48 4.54 11.87
N ASN A 95 9.79 3.72 12.67
CA ASN A 95 10.44 2.72 13.52
C ASN A 95 11.28 1.70 12.71
N LEU A 96 10.78 1.27 11.55
CA LEU A 96 11.51 0.36 10.67
C LEU A 96 12.78 1.01 10.12
N ILE A 97 12.72 2.26 9.67
CA ILE A 97 13.86 3.02 9.16
C ILE A 97 14.93 3.16 10.25
N GLN A 98 14.54 3.56 11.46
CA GLN A 98 15.47 3.70 12.59
C GLN A 98 16.10 2.36 13.00
N LYS A 99 15.35 1.25 12.97
CA LYS A 99 15.89 -0.09 13.22
C LYS A 99 16.93 -0.52 12.18
N ASN A 100 16.89 0.03 10.97
CA ASN A 100 17.91 -0.16 9.95
C ASN A 100 19.09 0.82 10.05
N GLY A 101 19.16 1.62 11.12
CA GLY A 101 20.25 2.57 11.37
C GLY A 101 20.19 3.83 10.51
N LEU A 102 19.04 4.10 9.86
CA LEU A 102 18.84 5.27 9.00
C LEU A 102 18.08 6.37 9.74
N LYS A 103 18.28 7.61 9.34
CA LYS A 103 17.65 8.80 9.90
C LYS A 103 16.41 9.19 9.09
N PRO A 104 15.17 8.89 9.58
CA PRO A 104 13.95 9.32 8.93
C PRO A 104 13.66 10.80 9.18
N ALA A 105 12.93 11.42 8.27
CA ALA A 105 12.26 12.70 8.44
C ALA A 105 10.88 12.66 7.78
N VAL A 106 9.99 13.54 8.20
CA VAL A 106 8.61 13.55 7.71
C VAL A 106 8.25 14.93 7.16
N ILE A 107 7.57 14.95 6.02
CA ILE A 107 6.91 16.15 5.48
C ILE A 107 5.40 15.97 5.63
N ALA A 108 4.76 16.83 6.43
CA ALA A 108 3.32 16.85 6.63
C ALA A 108 2.66 17.70 5.54
N ALA A 109 2.25 17.08 4.45
CA ALA A 109 1.62 17.75 3.32
C ALA A 109 0.07 17.69 3.34
N ASP A 110 -0.56 17.18 4.41
CA ASP A 110 -2.01 17.30 4.65
C ASP A 110 -2.33 18.64 5.33
N THR A 111 -2.13 19.73 4.62
CA THR A 111 -2.26 21.11 5.15
C THR A 111 -3.69 21.54 5.45
N PHE A 112 -4.68 20.78 4.97
CA PHE A 112 -6.11 21.07 5.17
C PHE A 112 -6.69 20.51 6.47
N ARG A 113 -5.93 19.62 7.15
CA ARG A 113 -6.42 18.88 8.32
C ARG A 113 -5.47 19.03 9.49
N ALA A 114 -5.69 20.07 10.32
CA ALA A 114 -4.86 20.32 11.51
C ALA A 114 -4.74 19.07 12.41
N ALA A 115 -5.83 18.35 12.66
CA ALA A 115 -5.80 17.13 13.47
C ALA A 115 -4.94 15.98 12.86
N ALA A 116 -4.75 15.96 11.54
CA ALA A 116 -3.86 14.97 10.91
C ALA A 116 -2.39 15.35 11.15
N ILE A 117 -2.07 16.64 11.11
CA ILE A 117 -0.73 17.15 11.45
C ILE A 117 -0.42 16.84 12.91
N ASP A 118 -1.36 17.15 13.85
CA ASP A 118 -1.18 16.87 15.29
C ASP A 118 -0.92 15.38 15.55
N GLN A 119 -1.67 14.50 14.87
CA GLN A 119 -1.47 13.06 14.99
C GLN A 119 -0.09 12.64 14.47
N LEU A 120 0.37 13.22 13.38
CA LEU A 120 1.68 12.93 12.80
C LEU A 120 2.80 13.44 13.71
N GLU A 121 2.64 14.63 14.30
CA GLU A 121 3.56 15.19 15.29
C GLU A 121 3.68 14.31 16.54
N HIS A 122 2.60 13.69 16.98
CA HIS A 122 2.66 12.73 18.09
C HIS A 122 3.64 11.59 17.77
N PHE A 123 3.60 11.00 16.57
CA PHE A 123 4.54 9.96 16.17
C PHE A 123 5.96 10.49 16.01
N THR A 124 6.16 11.64 15.35
CA THR A 124 7.49 12.19 15.13
C THR A 124 8.17 12.59 16.45
N ASN A 125 7.42 13.12 17.41
CA ASN A 125 7.91 13.41 18.77
C ASN A 125 8.25 12.12 19.53
N GLN A 126 7.41 11.08 19.44
CA GLN A 126 7.67 9.79 20.12
C GLN A 126 8.98 9.14 19.64
N PHE A 127 9.31 9.30 18.36
CA PHE A 127 10.49 8.70 17.75
C PHE A 127 11.65 9.69 17.58
N GLU A 128 11.52 10.94 18.07
CA GLU A 128 12.51 12.03 17.92
C GLU A 128 12.91 12.27 16.46
N VAL A 129 11.93 12.34 15.56
CA VAL A 129 12.11 12.48 14.12
C VAL A 129 11.79 13.91 13.68
N PRO A 130 12.66 14.57 12.88
CA PRO A 130 12.38 15.89 12.36
C PRO A 130 11.16 15.87 11.43
N ILE A 131 10.30 16.89 11.60
CA ILE A 131 9.12 17.11 10.78
C ILE A 131 9.16 18.50 10.16
N HIS A 132 8.85 18.57 8.86
CA HIS A 132 8.53 19.79 8.15
C HIS A 132 7.04 19.87 7.91
N LYS A 133 6.41 20.98 8.32
CA LYS A 133 4.97 21.23 8.13
C LYS A 133 4.75 22.60 7.52
N GLY A 134 3.76 22.70 6.66
CA GLY A 134 3.30 23.95 6.11
C GLY A 134 2.36 24.71 7.06
N ASN A 135 2.05 25.93 6.70
CA ASN A 135 0.98 26.70 7.33
C ASN A 135 -0.39 26.09 6.97
N ASN A 136 -1.42 26.46 7.75
CA ASN A 136 -2.78 26.00 7.44
C ASN A 136 -3.19 26.45 6.03
N MET A 137 -3.72 25.52 5.23
CA MET A 137 -4.14 25.71 3.84
C MET A 137 -3.02 26.13 2.86
N GLU A 138 -1.76 25.96 3.21
CA GLU A 138 -0.65 26.16 2.28
C GLU A 138 -0.70 25.11 1.15
N ASP A 139 -0.22 25.44 -0.06
CA ASP A 139 -0.14 24.50 -1.17
C ASP A 139 0.76 23.32 -0.78
N PRO A 140 0.25 22.09 -0.74
CA PRO A 140 1.03 20.90 -0.40
C PRO A 140 2.31 20.74 -1.23
N SER A 141 2.29 21.16 -2.49
CA SER A 141 3.45 21.12 -3.37
C SER A 141 4.56 22.06 -2.92
N ALA A 142 4.20 23.25 -2.41
CA ALA A 142 5.16 24.20 -1.85
C ALA A 142 5.78 23.67 -0.55
N VAL A 143 4.95 23.10 0.32
CA VAL A 143 5.41 22.46 1.57
C VAL A 143 6.38 21.33 1.29
N ILE A 144 6.11 20.48 0.32
CA ILE A 144 7.01 19.39 -0.06
C ILE A 144 8.32 19.92 -0.63
N PHE A 145 8.26 20.92 -1.52
CA PHE A 145 9.46 21.52 -2.11
C PHE A 145 10.41 22.09 -1.05
N GLN A 146 9.86 22.87 -0.11
CA GLN A 146 10.61 23.43 1.01
C GLN A 146 11.08 22.34 1.99
N GLY A 147 10.21 21.36 2.28
CA GLY A 147 10.49 20.28 3.19
C GLY A 147 11.68 19.40 2.74
N ILE A 148 11.80 19.13 1.45
CA ILE A 148 12.94 18.40 0.88
C ILE A 148 14.25 19.15 1.17
N ASP A 149 14.29 20.45 0.94
CA ASP A 149 15.49 21.27 1.19
C ASP A 149 15.81 21.38 2.68
N ASN A 150 14.80 21.55 3.53
CA ASN A 150 14.97 21.69 4.98
C ASN A 150 15.41 20.39 5.67
N LEU A 151 15.06 19.23 5.08
CA LEU A 151 15.32 17.90 5.64
C LEU A 151 16.43 17.13 4.91
N LYS A 152 17.24 17.81 4.10
CA LYS A 152 18.30 17.21 3.26
C LYS A 152 19.34 16.38 4.01
N GLU A 153 19.53 16.62 5.31
CA GLU A 153 20.47 15.87 6.15
C GLU A 153 19.91 14.50 6.59
N SER A 154 18.64 14.23 6.32
CA SER A 154 18.02 12.94 6.62
C SER A 154 18.35 11.90 5.56
N ASP A 155 18.35 10.63 5.95
CA ASP A 155 18.60 9.51 5.04
C ASP A 155 17.33 9.12 4.27
N VAL A 156 16.18 9.27 4.92
CA VAL A 156 14.87 8.89 4.36
C VAL A 156 13.85 9.97 4.64
N ILE A 157 13.24 10.52 3.60
CA ILE A 157 12.14 11.48 3.71
C ILE A 157 10.81 10.76 3.41
N ILE A 158 9.84 10.91 4.31
CA ILE A 158 8.48 10.39 4.16
C ILE A 158 7.53 11.57 3.96
N VAL A 159 6.77 11.55 2.88
CA VAL A 159 5.76 12.57 2.57
C VAL A 159 4.38 12.01 2.93
N ASP A 160 3.74 12.58 3.97
CA ASP A 160 2.34 12.29 4.31
C ASP A 160 1.43 13.19 3.47
N THR A 161 0.67 12.60 2.57
CA THR A 161 -0.29 13.34 1.75
C THR A 161 -1.66 13.34 2.37
N SER A 162 -2.50 14.35 2.06
CA SER A 162 -3.89 14.36 2.47
C SER A 162 -4.62 13.11 1.98
N GLY A 163 -5.53 12.59 2.81
CA GLY A 163 -6.41 11.50 2.39
C GLY A 163 -7.28 11.95 1.23
N ARG A 164 -7.27 11.19 0.14
CA ARG A 164 -7.95 11.55 -1.10
C ARG A 164 -9.03 10.54 -1.43
N GLN A 165 -10.15 11.04 -1.89
CA GLN A 165 -11.13 10.16 -2.53
C GLN A 165 -10.72 10.02 -3.99
N HIS A 166 -10.47 8.80 -4.45
CA HIS A 166 -10.04 8.49 -5.82
C HIS A 166 -10.95 9.05 -6.92
N ASN A 167 -12.21 9.35 -6.59
CA ASN A 167 -13.20 9.97 -7.48
C ASN A 167 -13.18 11.51 -7.45
N ASN A 168 -12.36 12.18 -6.62
CA ASN A 168 -12.24 13.63 -6.57
C ASN A 168 -11.07 14.09 -7.46
N LYS A 169 -11.41 14.53 -8.68
CA LYS A 169 -10.44 14.95 -9.70
C LYS A 169 -9.49 16.08 -9.22
N ASN A 170 -9.96 17.03 -8.43
CA ASN A 170 -9.12 18.14 -7.94
C ASN A 170 -8.04 17.62 -6.99
N LEU A 171 -8.42 16.76 -6.04
CA LEU A 171 -7.48 16.16 -5.11
C LEU A 171 -6.48 15.23 -5.81
N MET A 172 -6.91 14.52 -6.85
CA MET A 172 -6.04 13.66 -7.63
C MET A 172 -5.07 14.47 -8.50
N ALA A 173 -5.50 15.60 -9.09
CA ALA A 173 -4.63 16.51 -9.81
C ALA A 173 -3.54 17.14 -8.90
N GLU A 174 -3.85 17.37 -7.63
CA GLU A 174 -2.87 17.81 -6.63
C GLU A 174 -1.82 16.72 -6.34
N LEU A 175 -2.23 15.44 -6.27
CA LEU A 175 -1.29 14.32 -6.11
C LEU A 175 -0.32 14.25 -7.31
N LYS A 176 -0.79 14.51 -8.52
CA LYS A 176 0.06 14.62 -9.70
C LYS A 176 1.08 15.75 -9.55
N LYS A 177 0.66 16.93 -9.09
CA LYS A 177 1.59 18.05 -8.82
C LYS A 177 2.67 17.66 -7.80
N ILE A 178 2.29 16.93 -6.75
CA ILE A 178 3.24 16.41 -5.75
C ILE A 178 4.27 15.51 -6.43
N SER A 179 3.83 14.56 -7.26
CA SER A 179 4.72 13.68 -8.01
C SER A 179 5.67 14.46 -8.94
N ASP A 180 5.15 15.46 -9.65
CA ASP A 180 5.94 16.32 -10.54
C ASP A 180 7.00 17.14 -9.78
N ILE A 181 6.66 17.65 -8.59
CA ILE A 181 7.61 18.38 -7.71
C ILE A 181 8.73 17.46 -7.22
N VAL A 182 8.37 16.27 -6.74
CA VAL A 182 9.35 15.27 -6.29
C VAL A 182 10.26 14.85 -7.45
N SER A 183 9.71 14.68 -8.64
CA SER A 183 10.49 14.35 -9.84
C SER A 183 11.52 15.43 -10.21
N LYS A 184 11.19 16.72 -10.00
CA LYS A 184 12.15 17.84 -10.21
C LYS A 184 13.31 17.87 -9.22
N LYS A 185 13.17 17.18 -8.09
CA LYS A 185 14.21 17.06 -7.04
C LYS A 185 14.84 15.65 -7.03
N SER A 186 14.62 14.87 -8.08
CA SER A 186 15.04 13.46 -8.12
C SER A 186 16.56 13.26 -8.05
N ASP A 187 17.33 14.24 -8.46
CA ASP A 187 18.80 14.27 -8.36
C ASP A 187 19.32 14.22 -6.90
N GLN A 188 18.48 14.55 -5.94
CA GLN A 188 18.80 14.51 -4.50
C GLN A 188 18.60 13.11 -3.88
N PHE A 189 18.00 12.17 -4.60
CA PHE A 189 17.58 10.86 -4.08
C PHE A 189 18.12 9.71 -4.91
N ASN A 190 18.57 8.65 -4.23
CA ASN A 190 18.91 7.39 -4.86
C ASN A 190 17.66 6.55 -5.18
N LEU A 191 16.58 6.79 -4.45
CA LEU A 191 15.32 6.07 -4.59
C LEU A 191 14.12 6.98 -4.29
N ILE A 192 13.16 7.00 -5.19
CA ILE A 192 11.86 7.61 -4.98
C ILE A 192 10.79 6.53 -5.17
N ARG A 193 9.86 6.43 -4.22
CA ARG A 193 8.77 5.47 -4.28
C ARG A 193 7.45 6.09 -3.86
N ALA A 194 6.37 5.71 -4.51
CA ALA A 194 5.01 6.06 -4.13
C ALA A 194 4.23 4.83 -3.70
N PHE A 195 3.72 4.85 -2.47
CA PHE A 195 2.94 3.77 -1.92
C PHE A 195 1.49 4.16 -1.74
N LEU A 196 0.59 3.27 -2.13
CA LEU A 196 -0.84 3.40 -1.88
C LEU A 196 -1.23 2.58 -0.64
N THR A 197 -1.77 3.25 0.37
CA THR A 197 -2.34 2.57 1.54
C THR A 197 -3.80 2.20 1.29
N LEU A 198 -4.13 0.93 1.52
CA LEU A 198 -5.48 0.39 1.43
C LEU A 198 -5.95 -0.17 2.78
N ASP A 199 -7.23 -0.02 3.06
CA ASP A 199 -7.90 -0.70 4.17
C ASP A 199 -8.29 -2.11 3.71
N ALA A 200 -7.86 -3.15 4.43
CA ALA A 200 -8.19 -4.54 4.11
C ALA A 200 -9.71 -4.81 4.05
N ASN A 201 -10.52 -4.00 4.75
CA ASN A 201 -11.98 -4.12 4.73
C ASN A 201 -12.64 -3.58 3.46
N THR A 202 -11.89 -2.88 2.61
CA THR A 202 -12.42 -2.30 1.35
C THR A 202 -12.81 -3.40 0.34
N GLY A 203 -12.20 -4.58 0.45
CA GLY A 203 -12.53 -5.71 -0.41
C GLY A 203 -12.27 -5.40 -1.90
N LEU A 204 -13.16 -5.85 -2.78
CA LEU A 204 -13.05 -5.65 -4.24
C LEU A 204 -13.10 -4.17 -4.68
N ALA A 205 -13.68 -3.27 -3.87
CA ALA A 205 -13.67 -1.85 -4.16
C ALA A 205 -12.24 -1.26 -4.17
N SER A 206 -11.26 -1.94 -3.58
CA SER A 206 -9.84 -1.56 -3.65
C SER A 206 -9.32 -1.50 -5.09
N LYS A 207 -9.88 -2.28 -6.01
CA LYS A 207 -9.53 -2.25 -7.44
C LYS A 207 -9.76 -0.86 -8.04
N HIS A 208 -10.96 -0.30 -7.87
CA HIS A 208 -11.28 1.06 -8.37
C HIS A 208 -10.44 2.14 -7.69
N ILE A 209 -10.05 1.92 -6.42
CA ILE A 209 -9.16 2.85 -5.73
C ILE A 209 -7.79 2.83 -6.41
N ILE A 210 -7.21 1.65 -6.66
CA ILE A 210 -5.91 1.51 -7.32
C ILE A 210 -5.94 2.14 -8.71
N GLU A 211 -6.94 1.79 -9.54
CA GLU A 211 -7.14 2.34 -10.87
C GLU A 211 -7.17 3.88 -10.85
N GLY A 212 -7.99 4.45 -9.95
CA GLY A 212 -8.11 5.90 -9.82
C GLY A 212 -6.81 6.60 -9.39
N PHE A 213 -5.98 5.97 -8.56
CA PHE A 213 -4.67 6.54 -8.19
C PHE A 213 -3.65 6.39 -9.32
N GLN A 214 -3.65 5.27 -10.06
CA GLN A 214 -2.72 5.03 -11.16
C GLN A 214 -2.89 6.00 -12.34
N GLU A 215 -4.07 6.62 -12.51
CA GLU A 215 -4.27 7.67 -13.52
C GLU A 215 -3.41 8.92 -13.28
N TYR A 216 -2.95 9.13 -12.04
CA TYR A 216 -2.27 10.38 -11.64
C TYR A 216 -0.84 10.17 -11.13
N ILE A 217 -0.52 9.00 -10.60
CA ILE A 217 0.80 8.69 -10.05
C ILE A 217 1.18 7.23 -10.33
N THR A 218 2.44 7.01 -10.68
CA THR A 218 2.98 5.65 -10.74
C THR A 218 3.10 5.10 -9.32
N LEU A 219 2.48 3.95 -9.07
CA LEU A 219 2.53 3.28 -7.79
C LEU A 219 3.64 2.22 -7.78
N ASP A 220 4.52 2.31 -6.81
CA ASP A 220 5.63 1.37 -6.60
C ASP A 220 5.29 0.26 -5.60
N GLY A 221 4.17 0.36 -4.91
CA GLY A 221 3.71 -0.67 -3.99
C GLY A 221 2.38 -0.35 -3.32
N ILE A 222 1.75 -1.41 -2.80
CA ILE A 222 0.50 -1.33 -2.05
C ILE A 222 0.76 -1.74 -0.60
N ILE A 223 0.30 -0.91 0.33
CA ILE A 223 0.37 -1.17 1.76
C ILE A 223 -1.02 -1.51 2.26
N LEU A 224 -1.17 -2.73 2.73
CA LEU A 224 -2.43 -3.18 3.29
C LEU A 224 -2.46 -2.95 4.80
N ASN A 225 -3.38 -2.10 5.23
CA ASN A 225 -3.62 -1.80 6.64
C ASN A 225 -4.84 -2.55 7.19
N LYS A 226 -4.96 -2.60 8.53
CA LYS A 226 -6.06 -3.23 9.27
C LYS A 226 -6.24 -4.72 8.95
N VAL A 227 -5.13 -5.42 8.72
CA VAL A 227 -5.11 -6.87 8.45
C VAL A 227 -5.45 -7.73 9.66
N ASP A 228 -5.57 -7.12 10.84
CA ASP A 228 -6.04 -7.69 12.09
C ASP A 228 -7.57 -7.73 12.22
N SER A 229 -8.29 -7.11 11.28
CA SER A 229 -9.74 -7.12 11.20
C SER A 229 -10.31 -8.43 10.59
N ASN A 230 -11.62 -8.57 10.61
CA ASN A 230 -12.33 -9.69 9.96
C ASN A 230 -12.49 -9.49 8.43
N ALA A 231 -11.52 -8.88 7.77
CA ALA A 231 -11.59 -8.59 6.35
C ALA A 231 -11.63 -9.88 5.49
N LYS A 232 -12.35 -9.82 4.39
CA LYS A 232 -12.38 -10.87 3.37
C LYS A 232 -11.16 -10.72 2.46
N TYR A 233 -10.11 -11.48 2.73
CA TYR A 233 -8.81 -11.34 2.04
C TYR A 233 -8.78 -11.89 0.61
N GLY A 234 -9.87 -12.51 0.12
CA GLY A 234 -9.96 -12.99 -1.26
C GLY A 234 -9.80 -11.88 -2.30
N ALA A 235 -10.28 -10.67 -1.97
CA ALA A 235 -10.08 -9.50 -2.84
C ALA A 235 -8.60 -9.17 -3.08
N LEU A 236 -7.71 -9.49 -2.14
CA LEU A 236 -6.26 -9.29 -2.32
C LEU A 236 -5.69 -10.18 -3.41
N LEU A 237 -6.19 -11.40 -3.53
CA LEU A 237 -5.76 -12.32 -4.58
C LEU A 237 -6.12 -11.78 -5.95
N THR A 238 -7.30 -11.19 -6.08
CA THR A 238 -7.73 -10.49 -7.29
C THR A 238 -6.81 -9.30 -7.59
N ILE A 239 -6.52 -8.47 -6.60
CA ILE A 239 -5.63 -7.31 -6.75
C ILE A 239 -4.23 -7.75 -7.20
N ILE A 240 -3.66 -8.76 -6.57
CA ILE A 240 -2.33 -9.30 -6.94
C ILE A 240 -2.34 -9.87 -8.37
N ASN A 241 -3.46 -10.45 -8.81
CA ASN A 241 -3.58 -10.98 -10.17
C ASN A 241 -3.74 -9.86 -11.22
N ASP A 242 -4.51 -8.82 -10.92
CA ASP A 242 -4.94 -7.82 -11.89
C ASP A 242 -3.95 -6.65 -12.04
N PHE A 243 -3.18 -6.35 -11.00
CA PHE A 243 -2.25 -5.23 -10.99
C PHE A 243 -0.81 -5.72 -10.91
N ASP A 244 0.05 -5.14 -11.74
CA ASP A 244 1.50 -5.39 -11.69
C ASP A 244 2.18 -4.40 -10.72
N ILE A 245 1.75 -4.44 -9.46
CA ILE A 245 2.25 -3.61 -8.36
C ILE A 245 2.61 -4.53 -7.19
N PRO A 246 3.80 -4.39 -6.60
CA PRO A 246 4.21 -5.13 -5.41
C PRO A 246 3.33 -4.88 -4.18
#